data_0e899123c518d7356d9e2c7e8f896777
#
_entry.id   0e899123c518d7356d9e2c7e8f896777
#
_cell.length_a   1.000
_cell.length_b   1.000
_cell.length_c   1.000
_cell.angle_alpha   90.00
_cell.angle_beta   90.00
_cell.angle_gamma   90.00
#
_symmetry.space_group_name_H-M   'P 1'
#
loop_
_entity.id
_entity.type
_entity.pdbx_description
1 polymer ?
#
loop_
_entity_poly.entity_id
_entity_poly.type
_entity_poly.pdbx_seq_one_letter_code
_entity_poly.pdbx_strand_id
1 'polypeptide(L)'
;SHAFLPYLDNSWSGLSLIGNVDLNGITLTSITAYDTVEYNRTQDSDATSIVFLDGDYYTDINFWSQEFRLTSAPDNTFNWIVGASYSEDTLTESSGLYGSEGIMPLLFEGAINTKQSYKQKSDGYSIYGHSTYALTDVFELVTELRYTKENKSFVGDTTFGFGPGVDVPLVTVDDST
;
A
#
# COMPACT_ATOMS: atom_id res chain seq x y z
N SER A 1 30.60 18.93 9.45
CA SER A 1 29.93 17.97 8.59
C SER A 1 29.18 16.99 9.48
N HIS A 2 27.91 16.80 9.22
CA HIS A 2 27.11 15.80 9.91
C HIS A 2 26.71 14.76 8.87
N ALA A 3 27.41 13.62 8.83
CA ALA A 3 26.93 12.45 8.18
C ALA A 3 25.57 12.07 8.80
N PHE A 4 24.67 11.52 8.01
CA PHE A 4 23.40 11.03 8.51
C PHE A 4 23.65 9.87 9.48
N LEU A 5 23.12 9.97 10.69
CA LEU A 5 23.12 8.82 11.59
C LEU A 5 22.07 7.83 11.07
N PRO A 6 22.44 6.56 10.81
CA PRO A 6 21.49 5.55 10.41
C PRO A 6 20.36 5.43 11.44
N TYR A 7 19.14 5.51 10.97
CA TYR A 7 17.94 5.46 11.78
C TYR A 7 16.88 4.65 11.07
N LEU A 8 16.15 3.85 11.82
CA LEU A 8 15.01 3.06 11.32
C LEU A 8 13.93 3.08 12.39
N ASP A 9 12.77 3.56 12.01
CA ASP A 9 11.54 3.52 12.81
C ASP A 9 10.37 3.07 11.97
N ASN A 10 9.70 2.01 12.41
CA ASN A 10 8.55 1.45 11.75
C ASN A 10 7.41 1.35 12.74
N SER A 11 6.25 1.82 12.38
CA SER A 11 5.03 1.60 13.11
C SER A 11 3.96 0.96 12.22
N TRP A 12 3.22 0.06 12.79
CA TRP A 12 2.03 -0.51 12.18
C TRP A 12 0.92 -0.59 13.20
N SER A 13 -0.26 -0.17 12.82
CA SER A 13 -1.47 -0.35 13.62
C SER A 13 -2.65 -0.72 12.74
N GLY A 14 -3.52 -1.56 13.27
CA GLY A 14 -4.69 -2.02 12.55
C GLY A 14 -5.85 -2.34 13.49
N LEU A 15 -7.06 -2.15 12.97
CA LEU A 15 -8.30 -2.50 13.63
C LEU A 15 -9.21 -3.23 12.66
N SER A 16 -9.79 -4.35 13.12
CA SER A 16 -10.86 -5.01 12.39
C SER A 16 -12.08 -5.19 13.27
N LEU A 17 -13.25 -5.01 12.66
CA LEU A 17 -14.55 -5.25 13.28
C LEU A 17 -15.31 -6.27 12.45
N ILE A 18 -15.75 -7.36 13.10
CA ILE A 18 -16.53 -8.43 12.46
C ILE A 18 -17.88 -8.51 13.17
N GLY A 19 -18.95 -8.37 12.39
CA GLY A 19 -20.32 -8.55 12.85
C GLY A 19 -21.00 -9.68 12.10
N ASN A 20 -21.74 -10.54 12.82
CA ASN A 20 -22.52 -11.63 12.25
C ASN A 20 -23.98 -11.51 12.65
N VAL A 21 -24.87 -11.74 11.68
CA VAL A 21 -26.32 -11.79 11.89
C VAL A 21 -26.87 -13.06 11.26
N ASP A 22 -27.60 -13.86 12.04
CA ASP A 22 -28.34 -15.01 11.53
C ASP A 22 -29.67 -14.54 10.93
N LEU A 23 -29.91 -14.91 9.68
CA LEU A 23 -31.10 -14.60 8.91
C LEU A 23 -31.85 -15.91 8.56
N ASN A 24 -32.28 -16.64 9.59
CA ASN A 24 -32.99 -17.93 9.44
C ASN A 24 -32.18 -18.99 8.69
N GLY A 25 -30.96 -19.22 9.12
CA GLY A 25 -30.06 -20.23 8.57
C GLY A 25 -29.13 -19.71 7.47
N ILE A 26 -29.20 -18.45 7.10
CA ILE A 26 -28.17 -17.76 6.32
C ILE A 26 -27.46 -16.78 7.25
N THR A 27 -26.15 -16.84 7.29
CA THR A 27 -25.36 -15.89 8.09
C THR A 27 -24.90 -14.74 7.20
N LEU A 28 -25.29 -13.51 7.57
CA LEU A 28 -24.68 -12.30 7.05
C LEU A 28 -23.48 -11.93 7.92
N THR A 29 -22.32 -11.83 7.32
CA THR A 29 -21.09 -11.33 7.96
C THR A 29 -20.71 -9.98 7.35
N SER A 30 -20.43 -9.01 8.22
CA SER A 30 -19.82 -7.71 7.86
C SER A 30 -18.42 -7.66 8.44
N ILE A 31 -17.43 -7.33 7.61
CA ILE A 31 -16.03 -7.19 8.01
C ILE A 31 -15.57 -5.81 7.59
N THR A 32 -15.17 -5.00 8.58
CA THR A 32 -14.54 -3.70 8.35
C THR A 32 -13.11 -3.78 8.84
N ALA A 33 -12.15 -3.33 8.05
CA ALA A 33 -10.76 -3.25 8.48
C ALA A 33 -10.16 -1.89 8.14
N TYR A 34 -9.26 -1.43 8.98
CA TYR A 34 -8.43 -0.25 8.80
C TYR A 34 -7.02 -0.55 9.28
N ASP A 35 -6.04 -0.30 8.43
CA ASP A 35 -4.62 -0.49 8.73
C ASP A 35 -3.84 0.76 8.34
N THR A 36 -2.82 1.08 9.13
CA THR A 36 -1.86 2.14 8.82
C THR A 36 -0.44 1.66 9.09
N VAL A 37 0.46 2.02 8.19
CA VAL A 37 1.90 1.70 8.27
C VAL A 37 2.69 2.98 8.05
N GLU A 38 3.60 3.27 8.97
CA GLU A 38 4.60 4.33 8.80
C GLU A 38 5.99 3.69 8.80
N TYR A 39 6.82 4.13 7.87
CA TYR A 39 8.18 3.68 7.74
C TYR A 39 9.10 4.89 7.57
N ASN A 40 10.04 5.06 8.49
CA ASN A 40 11.04 6.12 8.47
C ASN A 40 12.43 5.52 8.51
N ARG A 41 13.26 5.86 7.54
CA ARG A 41 14.63 5.38 7.47
C ARG A 41 15.57 6.49 7.01
N THR A 42 16.68 6.65 7.73
CA THR A 42 17.86 7.38 7.25
C THR A 42 19.02 6.41 7.05
N GLN A 43 19.78 6.61 6.01
CA GLN A 43 20.89 5.74 5.64
C GLN A 43 22.10 6.57 5.24
N ASP A 44 23.22 6.29 5.87
CA ASP A 44 24.54 6.62 5.36
C ASP A 44 24.93 5.49 4.38
N SER A 45 25.00 5.83 3.09
CA SER A 45 25.19 4.82 2.01
C SER A 45 26.66 4.58 1.69
N ASP A 46 27.56 5.43 2.18
CA ASP A 46 29.00 5.35 1.90
C ASP A 46 29.86 5.06 3.13
N ALA A 47 29.27 5.09 4.33
CA ALA A 47 29.93 4.85 5.61
C ALA A 47 31.11 5.80 5.88
N THR A 48 31.03 7.04 5.39
CA THR A 48 32.04 8.07 5.63
C THR A 48 31.54 9.14 6.59
N SER A 49 32.44 10.01 7.06
CA SER A 49 32.08 11.11 7.95
C SER A 49 31.65 12.39 7.21
N ILE A 50 31.55 12.34 5.88
CA ILE A 50 31.13 13.45 5.03
C ILE A 50 29.80 13.11 4.35
N VAL A 51 29.07 14.10 3.88
CA VAL A 51 27.82 13.89 3.13
C VAL A 51 28.15 13.57 1.67
N PHE A 52 28.63 12.35 1.44
CA PHE A 52 29.00 11.88 0.11
C PHE A 52 27.82 11.26 -0.62
N LEU A 53 27.10 10.35 0.04
CA LEU A 53 25.85 9.76 -0.45
C LEU A 53 25.01 9.27 0.73
N ASP A 54 24.16 10.14 1.21
CA ASP A 54 23.21 9.85 2.30
C ASP A 54 21.77 9.84 1.78
N GLY A 55 20.89 9.15 2.44
CA GLY A 55 19.49 9.06 2.05
C GLY A 55 18.54 9.10 3.24
N ASP A 56 17.38 9.70 3.00
CA ASP A 56 16.21 9.60 3.86
C ASP A 56 15.02 9.06 3.07
N TYR A 57 14.20 8.26 3.73
CA TYR A 57 13.04 7.59 3.13
C TYR A 57 11.90 7.63 4.13
N TYR A 58 10.76 8.08 3.66
CA TYR A 58 9.51 8.08 4.39
C TYR A 58 8.43 7.40 3.57
N THR A 59 7.69 6.48 4.19
CA THR A 59 6.54 5.83 3.58
C THR A 59 5.39 5.84 4.57
N ASP A 60 4.21 6.26 4.12
CA ASP A 60 2.94 6.19 4.84
C ASP A 60 1.93 5.44 3.98
N ILE A 61 1.31 4.41 4.57
CA ILE A 61 0.28 3.62 3.91
C ILE A 61 -0.95 3.61 4.81
N ASN A 62 -2.09 3.98 4.21
CA ASN A 62 -3.39 3.88 4.85
C ASN A 62 -4.28 2.97 4.00
N PHE A 63 -4.83 1.95 4.62
CA PHE A 63 -5.70 0.98 3.99
C PHE A 63 -7.04 0.91 4.72
N TRP A 64 -8.13 0.89 3.98
CA TRP A 64 -9.47 0.65 4.48
C TRP A 64 -10.19 -0.37 3.61
N SER A 65 -10.98 -1.25 4.24
CA SER A 65 -11.82 -2.20 3.51
C SER A 65 -13.13 -2.49 4.22
N GLN A 66 -14.13 -2.83 3.42
CA GLN A 66 -15.43 -3.33 3.84
C GLN A 66 -15.80 -4.56 3.02
N GLU A 67 -16.17 -5.64 3.70
CA GLU A 67 -16.70 -6.84 3.06
C GLU A 67 -18.06 -7.21 3.66
N PHE A 68 -18.97 -7.62 2.79
CA PHE A 68 -20.22 -8.29 3.17
C PHE A 68 -20.22 -9.68 2.58
N ARG A 69 -20.58 -10.66 3.41
CA ARG A 69 -20.59 -12.07 3.06
C ARG A 69 -21.89 -12.71 3.51
N LEU A 70 -22.52 -13.47 2.65
CA LEU A 70 -23.62 -14.38 2.98
C LEU A 70 -23.12 -15.81 2.90
N THR A 71 -23.38 -16.57 3.94
CA THR A 71 -23.01 -17.99 4.01
C THR A 71 -24.27 -18.80 4.27
N SER A 72 -24.47 -19.88 3.53
CA SER A 72 -25.57 -20.81 3.75
C SER A 72 -25.47 -21.46 5.13
N ALA A 73 -26.60 -21.92 5.66
CA ALA A 73 -26.56 -22.90 6.75
C ALA A 73 -25.75 -24.12 6.32
N PRO A 74 -25.06 -24.78 7.27
CA PRO A 74 -24.40 -26.05 7.01
C PRO A 74 -25.41 -27.08 6.51
N ASP A 75 -25.17 -27.62 5.34
CA ASP A 75 -25.96 -28.68 4.72
C ASP A 75 -25.03 -29.76 4.19
N ASN A 76 -25.45 -31.01 4.22
CA ASN A 76 -24.64 -32.12 3.75
C ASN A 76 -24.58 -32.22 2.24
N THR A 77 -25.49 -31.53 1.53
CA THR A 77 -25.64 -31.61 0.09
C THR A 77 -25.13 -30.38 -0.63
N PHE A 78 -25.48 -29.16 -0.17
CA PHE A 78 -25.15 -27.92 -0.85
C PHE A 78 -24.80 -26.80 0.12
N ASN A 79 -23.57 -26.32 0.04
CA ASN A 79 -23.10 -25.18 0.81
C ASN A 79 -22.60 -24.08 -0.16
N TRP A 80 -22.84 -22.84 0.20
CA TRP A 80 -22.40 -21.72 -0.60
C TRP A 80 -22.01 -20.50 0.23
N ILE A 81 -21.15 -19.69 -0.36
CA ILE A 81 -20.76 -18.38 0.12
C ILE A 81 -20.83 -17.42 -1.06
N VAL A 82 -21.46 -16.27 -0.86
CA VAL A 82 -21.38 -15.15 -1.78
C VAL A 82 -20.95 -13.90 -1.03
N GLY A 83 -20.13 -13.08 -1.65
CA GLY A 83 -19.62 -11.89 -1.00
C GLY A 83 -19.31 -10.77 -1.98
N ALA A 84 -19.27 -9.57 -1.42
CA ALA A 84 -18.82 -8.37 -2.10
C ALA A 84 -17.89 -7.59 -1.17
N SER A 85 -16.82 -7.05 -1.71
CA SER A 85 -15.89 -6.21 -0.97
C SER A 85 -15.53 -4.94 -1.73
N TYR A 86 -15.22 -3.90 -0.97
CA TYR A 86 -14.60 -2.67 -1.44
C TYR A 86 -13.36 -2.41 -0.61
N SER A 87 -12.32 -1.92 -1.22
CA SER A 87 -11.10 -1.48 -0.53
C SER A 87 -10.54 -0.21 -1.16
N GLU A 88 -9.89 0.57 -0.34
CA GLU A 88 -9.16 1.77 -0.73
C GLU A 88 -7.82 1.79 0.00
N ASP A 89 -6.75 2.08 -0.73
CA ASP A 89 -5.44 2.35 -0.15
C ASP A 89 -4.85 3.66 -0.66
N THR A 90 -4.08 4.29 0.20
CA THR A 90 -3.26 5.45 -0.13
C THR A 90 -1.84 5.17 0.33
N LEU A 91 -0.91 5.19 -0.62
CA LEU A 91 0.52 5.16 -0.39
C LEU A 91 1.09 6.55 -0.64
N THR A 92 1.76 7.11 0.35
CA THR A 92 2.59 8.32 0.21
C THR A 92 4.03 7.93 0.47
N GLU A 93 4.90 8.25 -0.46
CA GLU A 93 6.33 8.02 -0.30
C GLU A 93 7.11 9.29 -0.63
N SER A 94 8.13 9.56 0.17
CA SER A 94 9.13 10.58 -0.12
C SER A 94 10.53 10.04 0.15
N SER A 95 11.47 10.43 -0.68
CA SER A 95 12.87 10.09 -0.50
C SER A 95 13.76 11.28 -0.87
N GLY A 96 14.86 11.41 -0.13
CA GLY A 96 15.91 12.36 -0.41
C GLY A 96 17.25 11.63 -0.56
N LEU A 97 18.04 12.02 -1.57
CA LEU A 97 19.45 11.66 -1.67
C LEU A 97 20.28 12.90 -1.54
N TYR A 98 21.29 12.86 -0.70
CA TYR A 98 22.14 13.97 -0.33
C TYR A 98 23.60 13.64 -0.61
N GLY A 99 24.33 14.55 -1.19
CA GLY A 99 25.72 14.33 -1.57
C GLY A 99 26.47 15.61 -1.83
N SER A 100 26.28 16.62 -0.93
CA SER A 100 26.88 17.95 -1.10
C SER A 100 28.41 17.98 -1.09
N GLU A 101 29.05 17.01 -0.45
CA GLU A 101 30.51 16.89 -0.35
C GLU A 101 31.08 15.77 -1.23
N GLY A 102 30.21 15.16 -2.09
CA GLY A 102 30.57 13.98 -2.85
C GLY A 102 30.21 14.02 -4.33
N ILE A 103 29.60 12.96 -4.79
CA ILE A 103 29.38 12.69 -6.20
C ILE A 103 28.22 13.52 -6.82
N MET A 104 27.26 13.97 -6.03
CA MET A 104 26.07 14.65 -6.53
C MET A 104 26.40 15.93 -7.33
N PRO A 105 27.24 16.87 -6.84
CA PRO A 105 27.59 18.05 -7.60
C PRO A 105 28.29 17.76 -8.92
N LEU A 106 29.01 16.63 -9.00
CA LEU A 106 29.72 16.23 -10.20
C LEU A 106 28.79 15.60 -11.25
N LEU A 107 27.85 14.80 -10.83
CA LEU A 107 26.94 14.08 -11.73
C LEU A 107 25.74 14.91 -12.16
N PHE A 108 25.30 15.88 -11.35
CA PHE A 108 24.04 16.61 -11.53
C PHE A 108 24.26 18.14 -11.57
N GLU A 109 25.31 18.57 -12.29
CA GLU A 109 25.58 19.97 -12.62
C GLU A 109 25.59 20.93 -11.38
N GLY A 110 26.10 20.45 -10.25
CA GLY A 110 26.18 21.23 -9.00
C GLY A 110 25.00 21.03 -8.06
N ALA A 111 24.05 20.15 -8.35
CA ALA A 111 23.02 19.78 -7.40
C ALA A 111 23.63 19.06 -6.19
N ILE A 112 23.17 19.40 -5.00
CA ILE A 112 23.65 18.83 -3.73
C ILE A 112 22.69 17.80 -3.13
N ASN A 113 21.46 17.75 -3.63
CA ASN A 113 20.48 16.74 -3.27
C ASN A 113 19.48 16.50 -4.41
N THR A 114 18.80 15.37 -4.35
CA THR A 114 17.56 15.13 -5.07
C THR A 114 16.47 14.79 -4.07
N LYS A 115 15.25 15.23 -4.33
CA LYS A 115 14.07 14.84 -3.57
C LYS A 115 13.04 14.27 -4.50
N GLN A 116 12.42 13.20 -4.09
CA GLN A 116 11.34 12.54 -4.82
C GLN A 116 10.15 12.36 -3.89
N SER A 117 8.98 12.67 -4.37
CA SER A 117 7.74 12.49 -3.63
C SER A 117 6.67 11.93 -4.57
N TYR A 118 5.93 10.94 -4.11
CA TYR A 118 4.76 10.48 -4.85
C TYR A 118 3.63 10.02 -3.93
N LYS A 119 2.44 10.10 -4.47
CA LYS A 119 1.23 9.58 -3.86
C LYS A 119 0.50 8.70 -4.86
N GLN A 120 0.24 7.47 -4.46
CA GLN A 120 -0.61 6.53 -5.17
C GLN A 120 -1.89 6.34 -4.38
N LYS A 121 -3.02 6.36 -5.08
CA LYS A 121 -4.30 5.92 -4.54
C LYS A 121 -4.79 4.75 -5.37
N SER A 122 -5.26 3.71 -4.69
CA SER A 122 -5.93 2.59 -5.33
C SER A 122 -7.29 2.40 -4.68
N ASP A 123 -8.31 2.13 -5.48
CA ASP A 123 -9.61 1.70 -5.00
C ASP A 123 -10.12 0.54 -5.86
N GLY A 124 -10.86 -0.34 -5.23
CA GLY A 124 -11.36 -1.49 -5.95
C GLY A 124 -12.54 -2.17 -5.28
N TYR A 125 -13.30 -2.87 -6.11
CA TYR A 125 -14.36 -3.73 -5.62
C TYR A 125 -14.25 -5.14 -6.19
N SER A 126 -14.73 -6.10 -5.43
CA SER A 126 -14.89 -7.47 -5.92
C SER A 126 -16.23 -8.05 -5.53
N ILE A 127 -16.73 -8.96 -6.38
CA ILE A 127 -17.87 -9.81 -6.10
C ILE A 127 -17.40 -11.24 -6.32
N TYR A 128 -17.74 -12.14 -5.43
CA TYR A 128 -17.32 -13.53 -5.52
C TYR A 128 -18.41 -14.49 -5.03
N GLY A 129 -18.33 -15.71 -5.51
CA GLY A 129 -19.16 -16.81 -5.07
C GLY A 129 -18.35 -18.10 -5.02
N HIS A 130 -18.61 -18.90 -4.02
CA HIS A 130 -18.06 -20.23 -3.83
C HIS A 130 -19.22 -21.19 -3.52
N SER A 131 -19.21 -22.37 -4.10
CA SER A 131 -20.18 -23.40 -3.73
C SER A 131 -19.58 -24.79 -3.76
N THR A 132 -20.12 -25.63 -2.89
CA THR A 132 -19.77 -27.03 -2.73
C THR A 132 -21.04 -27.86 -2.83
N TYR A 133 -21.05 -28.80 -3.74
CA TYR A 133 -22.20 -29.71 -3.96
C TYR A 133 -21.74 -31.16 -3.89
N ALA A 134 -22.25 -31.90 -2.92
CA ALA A 134 -22.04 -33.33 -2.78
C ALA A 134 -22.87 -34.08 -3.83
N LEU A 135 -22.25 -34.55 -4.91
CA LEU A 135 -22.88 -35.33 -5.94
C LEU A 135 -23.15 -36.77 -5.51
N THR A 136 -22.27 -37.32 -4.73
CA THR A 136 -22.36 -38.65 -4.08
C THR A 136 -21.58 -38.61 -2.74
N ASP A 137 -21.67 -39.66 -1.95
CA ASP A 137 -20.92 -39.78 -0.69
C ASP A 137 -19.40 -39.73 -0.86
N VAL A 138 -18.88 -39.90 -2.07
CA VAL A 138 -17.44 -39.93 -2.38
C VAL A 138 -17.01 -38.89 -3.42
N PHE A 139 -17.95 -38.13 -3.97
CA PHE A 139 -17.69 -37.16 -5.02
C PHE A 139 -18.36 -35.81 -4.73
N GLU A 140 -17.56 -34.76 -4.63
CA GLU A 140 -17.97 -33.39 -4.36
C GLU A 140 -17.57 -32.48 -5.54
N LEU A 141 -18.47 -31.61 -5.96
CA LEU A 141 -18.20 -30.57 -6.94
C LEU A 141 -18.00 -29.24 -6.22
N VAL A 142 -16.82 -28.64 -6.39
CA VAL A 142 -16.49 -27.31 -5.87
C VAL A 142 -16.42 -26.34 -7.02
N THR A 143 -17.08 -25.19 -6.89
CA THR A 143 -17.05 -24.11 -7.89
C THR A 143 -16.73 -22.78 -7.22
N GLU A 144 -15.93 -21.98 -7.89
CA GLU A 144 -15.57 -20.63 -7.45
C GLU A 144 -15.58 -19.67 -8.65
N LEU A 145 -16.12 -18.47 -8.43
CA LEU A 145 -16.10 -17.38 -9.39
C LEU A 145 -15.81 -16.08 -8.64
N ARG A 146 -14.91 -15.25 -9.21
CA ARG A 146 -14.60 -13.92 -8.70
C ARG A 146 -14.46 -12.92 -9.84
N TYR A 147 -15.06 -11.77 -9.67
CA TYR A 147 -14.82 -10.59 -10.49
C TYR A 147 -14.23 -9.50 -9.63
N THR A 148 -13.16 -8.86 -10.10
CA THR A 148 -12.51 -7.74 -9.42
C THR A 148 -12.26 -6.62 -10.41
N LYS A 149 -12.53 -5.39 -10.01
CA LYS A 149 -12.11 -4.18 -10.72
C LYS A 149 -11.35 -3.29 -9.75
N GLU A 150 -10.22 -2.79 -10.21
CA GLU A 150 -9.33 -1.88 -9.47
C GLU A 150 -9.03 -0.67 -10.34
N ASN A 151 -8.99 0.51 -9.73
CA ASN A 151 -8.52 1.74 -10.34
C ASN A 151 -7.30 2.21 -9.56
N LYS A 152 -6.34 2.82 -10.27
CA LYS A 152 -5.14 3.40 -9.66
C LYS A 152 -4.93 4.81 -10.21
N SER A 153 -4.48 5.70 -9.33
CA SER A 153 -4.00 7.02 -9.71
C SER A 153 -2.65 7.27 -9.06
N PHE A 154 -1.80 7.96 -9.77
CA PHE A 154 -0.45 8.26 -9.34
C PHE A 154 -0.13 9.72 -9.60
N VAL A 155 0.40 10.41 -8.57
CA VAL A 155 0.94 11.77 -8.67
C VAL A 155 2.31 11.78 -8.03
N GLY A 156 3.31 12.30 -8.71
CA GLY A 156 4.66 12.37 -8.17
C GLY A 156 5.48 13.49 -8.79
N ASP A 157 6.49 13.91 -8.04
CA ASP A 157 7.46 14.91 -8.48
C ASP A 157 8.89 14.52 -8.06
N THR A 158 9.83 15.03 -8.82
CA THR A 158 11.26 14.94 -8.52
C THR A 158 11.88 16.32 -8.67
N THR A 159 12.68 16.73 -7.68
CA THR A 159 13.37 18.01 -7.69
C THR A 159 14.87 17.83 -7.44
N PHE A 160 15.67 18.73 -8.00
CA PHE A 160 17.08 18.91 -7.65
C PHE A 160 17.26 20.16 -6.78
N GLY A 161 17.99 20.01 -5.69
CA GLY A 161 18.37 21.11 -4.81
C GLY A 161 19.80 21.58 -5.07
N PHE A 162 19.99 22.88 -5.27
CA PHE A 162 21.29 23.51 -5.54
C PHE A 162 21.79 24.36 -4.36
N GLY A 163 21.16 24.27 -3.21
CA GLY A 163 21.48 25.01 -1.97
C GLY A 163 20.22 25.40 -1.22
N PRO A 164 20.37 26.12 -0.10
CA PRO A 164 19.23 26.51 0.72
C PRO A 164 18.16 27.29 -0.07
N GLY A 165 16.98 26.71 -0.24
CA GLY A 165 15.82 27.35 -0.90
C GLY A 165 15.89 27.40 -2.43
N VAL A 166 16.81 26.67 -3.07
CA VAL A 166 16.93 26.59 -4.53
C VAL A 166 16.63 25.15 -4.96
N ASP A 167 15.35 24.85 -5.12
CA ASP A 167 14.88 23.56 -5.63
C ASP A 167 14.32 23.76 -7.06
N VAL A 168 14.76 22.93 -7.99
CA VAL A 168 14.34 22.97 -9.40
C VAL A 168 13.60 21.69 -9.71
N PRO A 169 12.33 21.78 -10.15
CA PRO A 169 11.57 20.58 -10.53
C PRO A 169 12.17 19.95 -11.79
N LEU A 170 12.35 18.64 -11.76
CA LEU A 170 12.82 17.85 -12.90
C LEU A 170 11.65 17.24 -13.67
N VAL A 171 10.75 16.58 -12.95
CA VAL A 171 9.60 15.87 -13.54
C VAL A 171 8.43 15.96 -12.57
N THR A 172 7.26 16.22 -13.12
CA THR A 172 5.98 16.01 -12.45
C THR A 172 5.17 15.01 -13.27
N VAL A 173 4.68 13.97 -12.62
CA VAL A 173 3.83 12.96 -13.25
C VAL A 173 2.47 12.98 -12.58
N ASP A 174 1.42 13.01 -13.40
CA ASP A 174 0.04 12.83 -12.95
C ASP A 174 -0.61 11.84 -13.92
N ASP A 175 -0.94 10.65 -13.43
CA ASP A 175 -1.57 9.58 -14.19
C ASP A 175 -2.74 9.00 -13.40
N SER A 176 -3.90 8.93 -14.03
CA SER A 176 -5.12 8.37 -13.45
C SER A 176 -5.80 7.47 -14.49
N THR A 177 -5.94 6.18 -14.20
CA THR A 177 -6.62 5.19 -15.04
C THR A 177 -7.85 4.59 -14.35
#